data_cff94cb11415cc2ef21765de87c65be5
#
_entry.id   cff94cb11415cc2ef21765de87c65be5
#
_cell.length_a   1.000
_cell.length_b   1.000
_cell.length_c   1.000
_cell.angle_alpha   90.00
_cell.angle_beta   90.00
_cell.angle_gamma   90.00
#
_symmetry.space_group_name_H-M   'P 1'
#
loop_
_entity.id
_entity.type
_entity.pdbx_description
1 polymer ?
#
loop_
_entity_poly.entity_id
_entity_poly.type
_entity_poly.pdbx_seq_one_letter_code
_entity_poly.pdbx_strand_id
1 'polypeptide(L)'
;MALSDFDLVLFGGSGDLAMRKLLPAMYARDVAKDLPPTARIICVGRADASQEEFLQTVETTSKPLIKSPAVTPTDWDRFTKRIVYVSLNATDAASYKPLVEALRKDDAITKVYYLATPPAIFSQICEALKENGLVTPNSRVVLEKPLGRDLASAKQINAEVGKVFEESQIYRIDHYLGKETVQNLLALRFGNILFEPLWRREWISDVQITIAEKLGVGNRLGYYDTSGALRDMLQNHLLQLLCIVAMEPPTSISPDAVRDSKLQVLRSLKKFTPTTLAQNIVRGQYRAGHVDGKAVPSYRDEPDAPEHSRTETFVAMKAEIDTWRWAGVPFYLRTGKRMADGLAEIVVRFKQIPHSIFNQPTNSFQPNSLVIRLQPDEGLRMNLMAKTPGDGMRLKQAELELDFREQFKSPRMEAYERLLLDVLRGQLTLFMRGDELEAAWEWVEPILNNWESDDSYPLPYASGTWGPAAASALIGRDGLQWREEVLPED
;
A
#
# COMPACT_ATOMS: atom_id res chain seq x y z
N MET A 1 10.01 17.86 14.63
CA MET A 1 9.17 18.59 15.60
C MET A 1 8.76 17.63 16.69
N ALA A 2 8.82 18.05 17.97
CA ALA A 2 8.28 17.28 19.08
C ALA A 2 6.76 17.08 18.90
N LEU A 3 6.22 15.94 19.32
CA LEU A 3 4.80 15.70 19.32
C LEU A 3 4.12 16.49 20.44
N SER A 4 2.97 17.08 20.15
CA SER A 4 2.07 17.61 21.16
C SER A 4 1.41 16.46 21.92
N ASP A 5 0.86 16.75 23.10
CA ASP A 5 0.09 15.77 23.88
C ASP A 5 -1.10 15.22 23.08
N PHE A 6 -1.34 13.92 23.23
CA PHE A 6 -2.42 13.25 22.51
C PHE A 6 -3.05 12.10 23.32
N ASP A 7 -4.27 11.77 22.96
CA ASP A 7 -4.96 10.53 23.27
C ASP A 7 -5.20 9.76 21.96
N LEU A 8 -4.58 8.59 21.84
CA LEU A 8 -4.78 7.68 20.70
C LEU A 8 -5.80 6.63 21.10
N VAL A 9 -6.98 6.69 20.49
CA VAL A 9 -8.08 5.73 20.72
C VAL A 9 -8.07 4.70 19.60
N LEU A 10 -7.85 3.44 19.94
CA LEU A 10 -7.82 2.32 19.00
C LEU A 10 -9.14 1.55 19.07
N PHE A 11 -10.11 1.86 18.20
CA PHE A 11 -11.30 1.02 18.03
C PHE A 11 -10.91 -0.32 17.40
N GLY A 12 -11.26 -1.43 18.05
CA GLY A 12 -10.72 -2.74 17.73
C GLY A 12 -9.33 -2.97 18.36
N GLY A 13 -9.07 -2.35 19.52
CA GLY A 13 -7.80 -2.40 20.23
C GLY A 13 -7.34 -3.80 20.68
N SER A 14 -8.24 -4.79 20.72
CA SER A 14 -7.94 -6.22 20.93
C SER A 14 -7.78 -7.01 19.64
N GLY A 15 -7.93 -6.37 18.46
CA GLY A 15 -7.87 -7.02 17.15
C GLY A 15 -6.44 -7.28 16.66
N ASP A 16 -6.35 -8.10 15.60
CA ASP A 16 -5.07 -8.53 15.01
C ASP A 16 -4.20 -7.34 14.57
N LEU A 17 -4.78 -6.32 13.93
CA LEU A 17 -4.04 -5.14 13.48
C LEU A 17 -3.45 -4.35 14.67
N ALA A 18 -4.25 -4.12 15.70
CA ALA A 18 -3.80 -3.41 16.90
C ALA A 18 -2.65 -4.15 17.57
N MET A 19 -2.79 -5.47 17.77
CA MET A 19 -1.79 -6.30 18.46
C MET A 19 -0.52 -6.50 17.64
N ARG A 20 -0.63 -6.69 16.31
CA ARG A 20 0.52 -7.02 15.44
C ARG A 20 1.26 -5.80 14.90
N LYS A 21 0.58 -4.66 14.76
CA LYS A 21 1.13 -3.49 14.07
C LYS A 21 1.09 -2.22 14.89
N LEU A 22 -0.07 -1.83 15.43
CA LEU A 22 -0.23 -0.51 16.03
C LEU A 22 0.47 -0.41 17.40
N LEU A 23 0.26 -1.36 18.29
CA LEU A 23 0.93 -1.38 19.59
C LEU A 23 2.45 -1.57 19.47
N PRO A 24 2.98 -2.49 18.64
CA PRO A 24 4.41 -2.57 18.35
C PRO A 24 5.00 -1.27 17.81
N ALA A 25 4.29 -0.59 16.87
CA ALA A 25 4.70 0.70 16.32
C ALA A 25 4.79 1.78 17.41
N MET A 26 3.78 1.87 18.28
CA MET A 26 3.78 2.82 19.38
C MET A 26 4.85 2.50 20.44
N TYR A 27 5.12 1.22 20.70
CA TYR A 27 6.23 0.80 21.55
C TYR A 27 7.58 1.28 21.00
N ALA A 28 7.83 1.09 19.70
CA ALA A 28 9.07 1.53 19.06
C ALA A 28 9.26 3.05 19.21
N ARG A 29 8.20 3.84 19.09
CA ARG A 29 8.22 5.30 19.27
C ARG A 29 8.40 5.72 20.72
N ASP A 30 7.86 4.93 21.69
CA ASP A 30 8.10 5.18 23.10
C ASP A 30 9.56 4.95 23.47
N VAL A 31 10.18 3.86 22.99
CA VAL A 31 11.61 3.57 23.20
C VAL A 31 12.50 4.65 22.56
N ALA A 32 12.13 5.13 21.37
CA ALA A 32 12.80 6.23 20.70
C ALA A 32 12.62 7.61 21.40
N LYS A 33 11.78 7.67 22.44
CA LYS A 33 11.42 8.90 23.18
C LYS A 33 10.75 9.97 22.31
N ASP A 34 10.07 9.53 21.27
CA ASP A 34 9.28 10.42 20.39
C ASP A 34 7.93 10.79 21.03
N LEU A 35 7.42 9.95 21.96
CA LEU A 35 6.13 10.17 22.58
C LEU A 35 6.23 11.12 23.79
N PRO A 36 5.32 12.09 23.90
CA PRO A 36 5.22 12.93 25.12
C PRO A 36 5.04 12.06 26.37
N PRO A 37 5.52 12.50 27.54
CA PRO A 37 5.36 11.74 28.78
C PRO A 37 3.89 11.44 29.12
N THR A 38 2.99 12.34 28.79
CA THR A 38 1.55 12.29 29.07
C THR A 38 0.73 11.63 27.95
N ALA A 39 1.35 11.16 26.86
CA ALA A 39 0.66 10.47 25.78
C ALA A 39 0.02 9.16 26.26
N ARG A 40 -1.23 8.92 25.85
CA ARG A 40 -2.01 7.74 26.22
C ARG A 40 -2.52 6.99 25.00
N ILE A 41 -2.69 5.68 25.16
CA ILE A 41 -3.23 4.77 24.16
C ILE A 41 -4.46 4.10 24.78
N ILE A 42 -5.65 4.47 24.29
CA ILE A 42 -6.93 3.95 24.77
C ILE A 42 -7.38 2.84 23.82
N CYS A 43 -7.27 1.59 24.25
CA CYS A 43 -7.69 0.42 23.49
C CYS A 43 -9.17 0.13 23.75
N VAL A 44 -10.00 0.25 22.73
CA VAL A 44 -11.45 0.00 22.80
C VAL A 44 -11.76 -1.40 22.26
N GLY A 45 -12.48 -2.20 23.04
CA GLY A 45 -12.92 -3.54 22.69
C GLY A 45 -14.31 -3.84 23.23
N ARG A 46 -14.87 -4.99 22.77
CA ARG A 46 -16.20 -5.47 23.22
C ARG A 46 -16.13 -6.41 24.44
N ALA A 47 -14.97 -6.97 24.69
CA ALA A 47 -14.81 -7.91 25.80
C ALA A 47 -14.96 -7.18 27.12
N ASP A 48 -15.73 -7.76 28.05
CA ASP A 48 -15.83 -7.28 29.43
C ASP A 48 -14.61 -7.82 30.20
N ALA A 49 -13.47 -7.18 30.01
CA ALA A 49 -12.20 -7.56 30.60
C ALA A 49 -11.69 -6.42 31.49
N SER A 50 -10.99 -6.77 32.57
CA SER A 50 -10.32 -5.81 33.40
C SER A 50 -9.08 -5.22 32.69
N GLN A 51 -8.56 -4.12 33.22
CA GLN A 51 -7.31 -3.51 32.73
C GLN A 51 -6.14 -4.52 32.79
N GLU A 52 -6.06 -5.29 33.87
CA GLU A 52 -4.99 -6.28 34.08
C GLU A 52 -5.06 -7.42 33.08
N GLU A 53 -6.25 -7.98 32.82
CA GLU A 53 -6.48 -9.04 31.84
C GLU A 53 -6.15 -8.57 30.43
N PHE A 54 -6.51 -7.33 30.09
CA PHE A 54 -6.16 -6.77 28.81
C PHE A 54 -4.64 -6.58 28.65
N LEU A 55 -3.95 -6.05 29.66
CA LEU A 55 -2.49 -5.91 29.62
C LEU A 55 -1.78 -7.26 29.52
N GLN A 56 -2.30 -8.31 30.18
CA GLN A 56 -1.78 -9.66 30.01
C GLN A 56 -1.96 -10.17 28.57
N THR A 57 -3.09 -9.85 27.94
CA THR A 57 -3.32 -10.14 26.51
C THR A 57 -2.33 -9.41 25.63
N VAL A 58 -2.06 -8.12 25.88
CA VAL A 58 -1.05 -7.35 25.16
C VAL A 58 0.35 -7.97 25.34
N GLU A 59 0.70 -8.38 26.55
CA GLU A 59 1.99 -9.01 26.83
C GLU A 59 2.16 -10.34 26.09
N THR A 60 1.15 -11.18 26.06
CA THR A 60 1.22 -12.51 25.44
C THR A 60 1.09 -12.46 23.91
N THR A 61 0.36 -11.49 23.37
CA THR A 61 0.05 -11.43 21.94
C THR A 61 0.91 -10.42 21.18
N SER A 62 1.10 -9.22 21.72
CA SER A 62 1.80 -8.13 21.03
C SER A 62 3.31 -8.13 21.28
N LYS A 63 3.72 -8.31 22.51
CA LYS A 63 5.14 -8.28 22.92
C LYS A 63 6.04 -9.23 22.12
N PRO A 64 5.66 -10.51 21.86
CA PRO A 64 6.47 -11.43 21.05
C PRO A 64 6.65 -11.01 19.58
N LEU A 65 5.80 -10.12 19.08
CA LEU A 65 5.82 -9.65 17.70
C LEU A 65 6.71 -8.41 17.50
N ILE A 66 7.19 -7.82 18.59
CA ILE A 66 8.12 -6.68 18.56
C ILE A 66 9.52 -7.20 18.24
N LYS A 67 9.99 -6.94 17.03
CA LYS A 67 11.29 -7.39 16.55
C LYS A 67 12.41 -6.37 16.84
N SER A 68 12.06 -5.10 16.76
CA SER A 68 13.00 -3.99 16.97
C SER A 68 12.21 -2.73 17.39
N PRO A 69 12.70 -1.95 18.37
CA PRO A 69 13.86 -2.24 19.22
C PRO A 69 13.62 -3.42 20.16
N ALA A 70 14.69 -4.02 20.71
CA ALA A 70 14.57 -5.11 21.67
C ALA A 70 13.75 -4.68 22.88
N VAL A 71 12.88 -5.58 23.36
CA VAL A 71 12.01 -5.28 24.51
C VAL A 71 12.79 -5.47 25.80
N THR A 72 12.98 -4.38 26.56
CA THR A 72 13.53 -4.41 27.92
C THR A 72 12.39 -4.37 28.95
N PRO A 73 12.54 -4.93 30.15
CA PRO A 73 11.53 -4.85 31.22
C PRO A 73 11.17 -3.40 31.54
N THR A 74 12.15 -2.51 31.65
CA THR A 74 11.96 -1.09 32.00
C THR A 74 11.17 -0.34 30.93
N ASP A 75 11.49 -0.55 29.66
CA ASP A 75 10.77 0.10 28.55
C ASP A 75 9.36 -0.46 28.41
N TRP A 76 9.19 -1.77 28.63
CA TRP A 76 7.89 -2.41 28.60
C TRP A 76 6.97 -1.90 29.71
N ASP A 77 7.46 -1.81 30.95
CA ASP A 77 6.71 -1.27 32.08
C ASP A 77 6.33 0.20 31.90
N ARG A 78 7.19 0.99 31.26
CA ARG A 78 6.88 2.38 30.91
C ARG A 78 5.79 2.45 29.85
N PHE A 79 5.90 1.64 28.80
CA PHE A 79 4.95 1.61 27.69
C PHE A 79 3.56 1.14 28.12
N THR A 80 3.48 0.05 28.90
CA THR A 80 2.19 -0.51 29.35
C THR A 80 1.40 0.45 30.24
N LYS A 81 2.07 1.35 30.97
CA LYS A 81 1.42 2.42 31.76
C LYS A 81 0.70 3.45 30.88
N ARG A 82 1.00 3.52 29.61
CA ARG A 82 0.29 4.39 28.66
C ARG A 82 -1.02 3.78 28.14
N ILE A 83 -1.19 2.48 28.31
CA ILE A 83 -2.31 1.72 27.76
C ILE A 83 -3.46 1.71 28.76
N VAL A 84 -4.62 2.13 28.27
CA VAL A 84 -5.90 2.09 29.00
C VAL A 84 -6.85 1.23 28.21
N TYR A 85 -7.55 0.30 28.84
CA TYR A 85 -8.59 -0.49 28.19
C TYR A 85 -9.96 0.07 28.51
N VAL A 86 -10.82 0.14 27.49
CA VAL A 86 -12.22 0.57 27.64
C VAL A 86 -13.11 -0.46 26.94
N SER A 87 -13.99 -1.09 27.73
CA SER A 87 -15.03 -1.97 27.19
C SER A 87 -16.24 -1.16 26.77
N LEU A 88 -16.62 -1.23 25.48
CA LEU A 88 -17.83 -0.63 24.96
C LEU A 88 -18.26 -1.31 23.64
N ASN A 89 -19.54 -1.16 23.29
CA ASN A 89 -20.03 -1.47 21.96
C ASN A 89 -19.87 -0.26 21.03
N ALA A 90 -18.94 -0.33 20.08
CA ALA A 90 -18.59 0.80 19.22
C ALA A 90 -19.75 1.32 18.33
N THR A 91 -20.81 0.53 18.14
CA THR A 91 -22.00 0.90 17.35
C THR A 91 -23.16 1.44 18.20
N ASP A 92 -23.01 1.48 19.52
CA ASP A 92 -24.01 1.96 20.46
C ASP A 92 -23.51 3.21 21.20
N ALA A 93 -24.00 4.36 20.79
CA ALA A 93 -23.62 5.66 21.37
C ALA A 93 -23.88 5.73 22.91
N ALA A 94 -24.90 5.02 23.42
CA ALA A 94 -25.18 4.99 24.86
C ALA A 94 -24.08 4.27 25.67
N SER A 95 -23.29 3.41 25.04
CA SER A 95 -22.18 2.69 25.67
C SER A 95 -20.90 3.52 25.85
N TYR A 96 -20.82 4.75 25.30
CA TYR A 96 -19.60 5.56 25.23
C TYR A 96 -19.18 6.25 26.54
N LYS A 97 -20.03 6.22 27.58
CA LYS A 97 -19.72 6.86 28.87
C LYS A 97 -18.34 6.51 29.42
N PRO A 98 -17.87 5.23 29.42
CA PRO A 98 -16.52 4.90 29.90
C PRO A 98 -15.42 5.55 29.05
N LEU A 99 -15.61 5.71 27.73
CA LEU A 99 -14.67 6.40 26.87
C LEU A 99 -14.63 7.90 27.14
N VAL A 100 -15.80 8.54 27.37
CA VAL A 100 -15.90 9.95 27.77
C VAL A 100 -15.15 10.20 29.07
N GLU A 101 -15.27 9.30 30.05
CA GLU A 101 -14.57 9.39 31.34
C GLU A 101 -13.07 9.13 31.22
N ALA A 102 -12.66 8.25 30.30
CA ALA A 102 -11.26 7.93 30.08
C ALA A 102 -10.51 9.03 29.31
N LEU A 103 -11.17 9.76 28.42
CA LEU A 103 -10.54 10.82 27.61
C LEU A 103 -10.30 12.10 28.44
N ARG A 104 -9.20 12.78 28.14
CA ARG A 104 -8.92 14.10 28.71
C ARG A 104 -9.88 15.15 28.16
N LYS A 105 -10.37 16.02 29.03
CA LYS A 105 -11.38 17.04 28.67
C LYS A 105 -10.80 18.30 28.03
N ASP A 106 -9.46 18.39 27.95
CA ASP A 106 -8.78 19.53 27.34
C ASP A 106 -8.86 19.42 25.81
N ASP A 107 -9.45 20.40 25.14
CA ASP A 107 -9.60 20.48 23.69
C ASP A 107 -8.30 20.82 22.97
N ALA A 108 -7.26 21.29 23.68
CA ALA A 108 -5.93 21.49 23.14
C ALA A 108 -5.21 20.15 22.84
N ILE A 109 -5.62 19.07 23.51
CA ILE A 109 -5.07 17.75 23.33
C ILE A 109 -5.57 17.13 22.03
N THR A 110 -4.66 16.66 21.21
CA THR A 110 -5.01 15.92 19.98
C THR A 110 -5.67 14.59 20.33
N LYS A 111 -6.90 14.38 19.87
CA LYS A 111 -7.61 13.11 19.98
C LYS A 111 -7.56 12.37 18.63
N VAL A 112 -6.90 11.23 18.56
CA VAL A 112 -6.81 10.43 17.37
C VAL A 112 -7.71 9.21 17.51
N TYR A 113 -8.72 9.07 16.67
CA TYR A 113 -9.64 7.93 16.61
C TYR A 113 -9.23 7.01 15.48
N TYR A 114 -8.55 5.93 15.79
CA TYR A 114 -8.10 4.94 14.83
C TYR A 114 -9.14 3.83 14.71
N LEU A 115 -9.77 3.69 13.53
CA LEU A 115 -10.82 2.70 13.28
C LEU A 115 -10.20 1.41 12.71
N ALA A 116 -9.64 0.56 13.59
CA ALA A 116 -9.16 -0.78 13.26
C ALA A 116 -10.30 -1.81 13.27
N THR A 117 -11.46 -1.42 12.77
CA THR A 117 -12.72 -2.18 12.74
C THR A 117 -13.17 -2.40 11.30
N PRO A 118 -14.15 -3.29 11.05
CA PRO A 118 -14.74 -3.39 9.71
C PRO A 118 -15.34 -2.07 9.24
N PRO A 119 -15.18 -1.69 7.96
CA PRO A 119 -15.69 -0.42 7.42
C PRO A 119 -17.21 -0.21 7.56
N ALA A 120 -17.96 -1.30 7.62
CA ALA A 120 -19.43 -1.26 7.79
C ALA A 120 -19.90 -0.52 9.06
N ILE A 121 -19.00 -0.31 10.04
CA ILE A 121 -19.35 0.39 11.29
C ILE A 121 -18.64 1.75 11.43
N PHE A 122 -17.92 2.24 10.40
CA PHE A 122 -17.22 3.52 10.49
C PHE A 122 -18.16 4.69 10.74
N SER A 123 -19.27 4.77 9.99
CA SER A 123 -20.28 5.84 10.19
C SER A 123 -20.87 5.82 11.58
N GLN A 124 -21.24 4.66 12.08
CA GLN A 124 -21.82 4.50 13.42
C GLN A 124 -20.85 4.95 14.52
N ILE A 125 -19.55 4.59 14.39
CA ILE A 125 -18.53 5.07 15.33
C ILE A 125 -18.38 6.59 15.26
N CYS A 126 -18.31 7.16 14.06
CA CYS A 126 -18.18 8.61 13.89
C CYS A 126 -19.40 9.36 14.45
N GLU A 127 -20.60 8.87 14.19
CA GLU A 127 -21.84 9.44 14.74
C GLU A 127 -21.86 9.36 16.27
N ALA A 128 -21.52 8.19 16.85
CA ALA A 128 -21.45 8.02 18.29
C ALA A 128 -20.40 8.92 18.95
N LEU A 129 -19.25 9.15 18.32
CA LEU A 129 -18.26 10.12 18.78
C LEU A 129 -18.83 11.55 18.80
N LYS A 130 -19.57 11.95 17.76
CA LYS A 130 -20.20 13.26 17.66
C LYS A 130 -21.29 13.43 18.71
N GLU A 131 -22.19 12.45 18.87
CA GLU A 131 -23.29 12.48 19.85
C GLU A 131 -22.78 12.61 21.30
N ASN A 132 -21.63 12.00 21.60
CA ASN A 132 -21.00 12.08 22.92
C ASN A 132 -20.06 13.29 23.09
N GLY A 133 -20.01 14.23 22.14
CA GLY A 133 -19.20 15.44 22.24
C GLY A 133 -17.70 15.19 22.22
N LEU A 134 -17.25 14.09 21.61
CA LEU A 134 -15.84 13.68 21.58
C LEU A 134 -15.07 14.27 20.38
N VAL A 135 -15.77 14.87 19.43
CA VAL A 135 -15.16 15.47 18.24
C VAL A 135 -14.86 16.94 18.48
N THR A 136 -13.60 17.32 18.32
CA THR A 136 -13.12 18.71 18.48
C THR A 136 -12.36 19.13 17.21
N PRO A 137 -12.01 20.41 17.02
CA PRO A 137 -11.17 20.84 15.90
C PRO A 137 -9.79 20.15 15.85
N ASN A 138 -9.27 19.68 16.98
CA ASN A 138 -8.02 18.94 17.09
C ASN A 138 -8.20 17.41 17.01
N SER A 139 -9.42 16.93 16.75
CA SER A 139 -9.68 15.51 16.55
C SER A 139 -9.23 15.07 15.16
N ARG A 140 -8.77 13.82 15.06
CA ARG A 140 -8.35 13.15 13.82
C ARG A 140 -8.95 11.76 13.77
N VAL A 141 -9.49 11.39 12.62
CA VAL A 141 -10.01 10.03 12.39
C VAL A 141 -9.13 9.30 11.38
N VAL A 142 -8.76 8.07 11.70
CA VAL A 142 -7.94 7.21 10.84
C VAL A 142 -8.79 6.06 10.35
N LEU A 143 -8.90 5.94 9.04
CA LEU A 143 -9.70 4.92 8.37
C LEU A 143 -8.79 3.87 7.73
N GLU A 144 -8.99 2.62 8.12
CA GLU A 144 -8.32 1.46 7.52
C GLU A 144 -9.05 0.95 6.28
N LYS A 145 -8.29 0.29 5.41
CA LYS A 145 -8.88 -0.42 4.27
C LYS A 145 -9.71 -1.65 4.72
N PRO A 146 -10.74 -2.03 3.93
CA PRO A 146 -11.13 -1.47 2.64
C PRO A 146 -11.98 -0.20 2.77
N LEU A 147 -11.71 0.78 1.92
CA LEU A 147 -12.47 2.02 1.84
C LEU A 147 -13.49 1.94 0.70
N GLY A 148 -14.55 1.18 0.95
CA GLY A 148 -15.53 0.80 -0.06
C GLY A 148 -15.16 -0.50 -0.80
N ARG A 149 -16.13 -1.03 -1.53
CA ARG A 149 -15.99 -2.18 -2.45
C ARG A 149 -16.31 -1.83 -3.89
N ASP A 150 -16.87 -0.65 -4.11
CA ASP A 150 -17.27 -0.03 -5.35
C ASP A 150 -17.34 1.50 -5.15
N LEU A 151 -17.59 2.26 -6.22
CA LEU A 151 -17.66 3.71 -6.16
C LEU A 151 -18.80 4.20 -5.24
N ALA A 152 -19.95 3.53 -5.27
CA ALA A 152 -21.12 3.93 -4.49
C ALA A 152 -20.84 3.82 -2.99
N SER A 153 -20.31 2.70 -2.52
CA SER A 153 -19.96 2.48 -1.12
C SER A 153 -18.79 3.37 -0.65
N ALA A 154 -17.82 3.66 -1.52
CA ALA A 154 -16.74 4.59 -1.22
C ALA A 154 -17.28 6.03 -1.00
N LYS A 155 -18.15 6.50 -1.90
CA LYS A 155 -18.85 7.79 -1.75
C LYS A 155 -19.69 7.85 -0.48
N GLN A 156 -20.39 6.75 -0.17
CA GLN A 156 -21.19 6.68 1.05
C GLN A 156 -20.32 6.83 2.31
N ILE A 157 -19.22 6.07 2.41
CA ILE A 157 -18.28 6.19 3.54
C ILE A 157 -17.73 7.61 3.64
N ASN A 158 -17.28 8.20 2.52
CA ASN A 158 -16.78 9.58 2.51
C ASN A 158 -17.83 10.58 2.99
N ALA A 159 -19.07 10.47 2.49
CA ALA A 159 -20.14 11.36 2.86
C ALA A 159 -20.54 11.22 4.35
N GLU A 160 -20.61 10.01 4.87
CA GLU A 160 -20.99 9.74 6.26
C GLU A 160 -19.90 10.23 7.24
N VAL A 161 -18.64 9.91 6.99
CA VAL A 161 -17.53 10.40 7.82
C VAL A 161 -17.41 11.93 7.70
N GLY A 162 -17.62 12.49 6.51
CA GLY A 162 -17.59 13.94 6.25
C GLY A 162 -18.71 14.75 6.93
N LYS A 163 -19.79 14.10 7.43
CA LYS A 163 -20.77 14.78 8.30
C LYS A 163 -20.24 15.07 9.71
N VAL A 164 -19.16 14.42 10.09
CA VAL A 164 -18.59 14.44 11.45
C VAL A 164 -17.22 15.09 11.49
N PHE A 165 -16.38 14.82 10.51
CA PHE A 165 -15.00 15.30 10.43
C PHE A 165 -14.77 16.08 9.14
N GLU A 166 -14.00 17.16 9.21
CA GLU A 166 -13.51 17.87 8.03
C GLU A 166 -12.45 17.01 7.31
N GLU A 167 -12.27 17.20 5.99
CA GLU A 167 -11.29 16.44 5.20
C GLU A 167 -9.85 16.54 5.77
N SER A 168 -9.51 17.69 6.37
CA SER A 168 -8.24 17.92 7.06
C SER A 168 -8.05 17.08 8.32
N GLN A 169 -9.11 16.47 8.83
CA GLN A 169 -9.12 15.61 10.01
C GLN A 169 -9.17 14.12 9.65
N ILE A 170 -9.35 13.77 8.35
CA ILE A 170 -9.56 12.40 7.88
C ILE A 170 -8.27 11.83 7.29
N TYR A 171 -7.78 10.73 7.86
CA TYR A 171 -6.56 10.04 7.47
C TYR A 171 -6.89 8.66 6.87
N ARG A 172 -7.01 8.56 5.55
CA ARG A 172 -7.26 7.30 4.85
C ARG A 172 -5.93 6.59 4.58
N ILE A 173 -5.75 5.45 5.21
CA ILE A 173 -4.47 4.71 5.15
C ILE A 173 -4.33 3.93 3.86
N ASP A 174 -3.21 4.15 3.18
CA ASP A 174 -2.53 3.18 2.33
C ASP A 174 -1.13 2.94 2.89
N HIS A 175 -0.90 1.74 3.44
CA HIS A 175 0.36 1.44 4.11
C HIS A 175 1.57 1.41 3.16
N TYR A 176 1.39 1.30 1.83
CA TYR A 176 2.48 1.44 0.86
C TYR A 176 3.04 2.87 0.83
N LEU A 177 2.19 3.88 1.01
CA LEU A 177 2.64 5.27 1.09
C LEU A 177 3.52 5.54 2.33
N GLY A 178 3.36 4.74 3.38
CA GLY A 178 4.20 4.81 4.58
C GLY A 178 5.60 4.22 4.42
N LYS A 179 5.89 3.49 3.32
CA LYS A 179 7.21 2.91 3.08
C LYS A 179 8.22 3.98 2.70
N GLU A 180 9.40 3.95 3.30
CA GLU A 180 10.48 4.91 3.02
C GLU A 180 10.89 4.92 1.55
N THR A 181 10.92 3.77 0.90
CA THR A 181 11.23 3.64 -0.53
C THR A 181 10.23 4.32 -1.44
N VAL A 182 8.95 4.34 -1.06
CA VAL A 182 7.91 5.07 -1.81
C VAL A 182 8.12 6.58 -1.65
N GLN A 183 8.50 7.04 -0.46
CA GLN A 183 8.86 8.44 -0.23
C GLN A 183 10.16 8.82 -0.96
N ASN A 184 11.14 7.90 -0.99
CA ASN A 184 12.37 8.10 -1.75
C ASN A 184 12.13 8.27 -3.26
N LEU A 185 11.02 7.75 -3.79
CA LEU A 185 10.65 8.00 -5.20
C LEU A 185 10.40 9.49 -5.47
N LEU A 186 9.78 10.21 -4.52
CA LEU A 186 9.62 11.67 -4.61
C LEU A 186 10.98 12.38 -4.59
N ALA A 187 11.87 11.97 -3.68
CA ALA A 187 13.21 12.52 -3.57
C ALA A 187 14.05 12.20 -4.84
N LEU A 188 13.95 10.99 -5.36
CA LEU A 188 14.62 10.57 -6.59
C LEU A 188 14.20 11.45 -7.77
N ARG A 189 12.91 11.61 -7.97
CA ARG A 189 12.37 12.37 -9.10
C ARG A 189 12.59 13.86 -8.98
N PHE A 190 12.30 14.44 -7.82
CA PHE A 190 12.21 15.90 -7.67
C PHE A 190 13.41 16.51 -6.94
N GLY A 191 14.27 15.69 -6.35
CA GLY A 191 15.53 16.12 -5.74
C GLY A 191 16.75 16.01 -6.66
N ASN A 192 16.59 15.42 -7.87
CA ASN A 192 17.70 15.18 -8.80
C ASN A 192 17.37 15.67 -10.20
N ILE A 193 18.14 16.63 -10.70
CA ILE A 193 17.96 17.18 -12.05
C ILE A 193 18.16 16.13 -13.15
N LEU A 194 18.84 15.03 -12.86
CA LEU A 194 19.13 13.96 -13.80
C LEU A 194 17.86 13.24 -14.30
N PHE A 195 16.87 13.04 -13.43
CA PHE A 195 15.72 12.19 -13.75
C PHE A 195 14.58 12.96 -14.41
N GLU A 196 14.18 14.11 -13.90
CA GLU A 196 12.96 14.79 -14.35
C GLU A 196 12.93 15.13 -15.85
N PRO A 197 14.04 15.57 -16.50
CA PRO A 197 14.06 15.80 -17.94
C PRO A 197 13.84 14.53 -18.77
N LEU A 198 14.22 13.38 -18.25
CA LEU A 198 14.07 12.07 -18.90
C LEU A 198 12.73 11.39 -18.57
N TRP A 199 11.97 11.93 -17.61
CA TRP A 199 10.77 11.29 -17.06
C TRP A 199 9.50 11.61 -17.87
N ARG A 200 9.56 11.27 -19.19
CA ARG A 200 8.53 11.62 -20.16
C ARG A 200 8.56 10.71 -21.38
N ARG A 201 7.46 10.75 -22.15
CA ARG A 201 7.22 9.91 -23.33
C ARG A 201 8.32 9.92 -24.39
N GLU A 202 9.13 10.97 -24.46
CA GLU A 202 10.20 11.07 -25.44
C GLU A 202 11.33 10.06 -25.12
N TRP A 203 11.53 9.72 -23.85
CA TRP A 203 12.63 8.90 -23.39
C TRP A 203 12.19 7.58 -22.76
N ILE A 204 11.00 7.51 -22.14
CA ILE A 204 10.49 6.31 -21.50
C ILE A 204 9.74 5.46 -22.53
N SER A 205 10.05 4.16 -22.56
CA SER A 205 9.38 3.15 -23.37
C SER A 205 8.14 2.64 -22.67
N ASP A 206 8.27 2.21 -21.44
CA ASP A 206 7.20 1.66 -20.61
C ASP A 206 7.55 1.74 -19.11
N VAL A 207 6.52 1.59 -18.29
CA VAL A 207 6.65 1.48 -16.83
C VAL A 207 5.96 0.19 -16.38
N GLN A 208 6.62 -0.60 -15.53
CA GLN A 208 6.04 -1.80 -14.92
C GLN A 208 5.98 -1.63 -13.40
N ILE A 209 4.85 -1.93 -12.79
CA ILE A 209 4.67 -1.93 -11.34
C ILE A 209 4.17 -3.32 -10.94
N THR A 210 4.98 -4.06 -10.22
CA THR A 210 4.67 -5.42 -9.77
C THR A 210 4.64 -5.48 -8.26
N ILE A 211 3.55 -6.02 -7.69
CA ILE A 211 3.47 -6.43 -6.28
C ILE A 211 3.10 -7.91 -6.27
N ALA A 212 4.06 -8.76 -5.99
CA ALA A 212 3.92 -10.21 -5.96
C ALA A 212 4.00 -10.75 -4.54
N GLU A 213 3.15 -11.71 -4.19
CA GLU A 213 3.12 -12.36 -2.89
C GLU A 213 3.29 -13.88 -3.03
N LYS A 214 4.27 -14.47 -2.30
CA LYS A 214 4.41 -15.94 -2.18
C LYS A 214 3.29 -16.57 -1.38
N LEU A 215 2.70 -15.81 -0.45
CA LEU A 215 1.64 -16.29 0.42
C LEU A 215 0.32 -16.47 -0.34
N GLY A 216 -0.44 -17.49 0.03
CA GLY A 216 -1.84 -17.65 -0.37
C GLY A 216 -2.78 -16.84 0.54
N VAL A 217 -4.07 -17.12 0.45
CA VAL A 217 -5.09 -16.41 1.23
C VAL A 217 -5.12 -16.84 2.70
N GLY A 218 -4.77 -18.10 3.00
CA GLY A 218 -4.74 -18.65 4.35
C GLY A 218 -6.03 -18.38 5.13
N ASN A 219 -5.94 -18.04 6.39
CA ASN A 219 -7.08 -17.78 7.29
C ASN A 219 -7.91 -16.53 6.92
N ARG A 220 -7.55 -15.79 5.87
CA ARG A 220 -8.26 -14.58 5.40
C ARG A 220 -9.16 -14.84 4.21
N LEU A 221 -9.44 -16.11 3.89
CA LEU A 221 -10.19 -16.48 2.70
C LEU A 221 -11.57 -15.83 2.66
N GLY A 222 -12.32 -15.82 3.75
CA GLY A 222 -13.67 -15.22 3.78
C GLY A 222 -13.68 -13.73 3.41
N TYR A 223 -12.66 -12.98 3.83
CA TYR A 223 -12.47 -11.61 3.41
C TYR A 223 -12.03 -11.54 1.94
N TYR A 224 -11.03 -12.34 1.57
CA TYR A 224 -10.40 -12.27 0.27
C TYR A 224 -11.35 -12.69 -0.87
N ASP A 225 -12.24 -13.66 -0.61
CA ASP A 225 -13.20 -14.12 -1.61
C ASP A 225 -14.21 -13.04 -2.02
N THR A 226 -14.44 -12.06 -1.15
CA THR A 226 -15.28 -10.88 -1.45
C THR A 226 -14.51 -9.71 -2.03
N SER A 227 -13.18 -9.71 -1.93
CA SER A 227 -12.32 -8.61 -2.37
C SER A 227 -11.65 -8.90 -3.72
N GLY A 228 -10.94 -10.00 -3.82
CA GLY A 228 -10.07 -10.31 -4.96
C GLY A 228 -8.83 -9.42 -5.05
N ALA A 229 -7.94 -9.72 -5.98
CA ALA A 229 -6.68 -8.99 -6.18
C ALA A 229 -6.90 -7.55 -6.68
N LEU A 230 -7.97 -7.30 -7.44
CA LEU A 230 -8.27 -5.98 -7.97
C LEU A 230 -8.60 -4.98 -6.86
N ARG A 231 -9.51 -5.35 -5.95
CA ARG A 231 -9.91 -4.50 -4.82
C ARG A 231 -8.83 -4.46 -3.73
N ASP A 232 -8.19 -5.61 -3.44
CA ASP A 232 -7.22 -5.69 -2.34
C ASP A 232 -5.90 -4.98 -2.64
N MET A 233 -5.44 -4.98 -3.90
CA MET A 233 -4.11 -4.52 -4.25
C MET A 233 -4.08 -3.44 -5.34
N LEU A 234 -4.88 -3.59 -6.40
CA LEU A 234 -4.73 -2.73 -7.57
C LEU A 234 -5.39 -1.38 -7.35
N GLN A 235 -6.64 -1.35 -6.92
CA GLN A 235 -7.45 -0.13 -6.72
C GLN A 235 -6.80 0.86 -5.74
N ASN A 236 -5.97 0.37 -4.85
CA ASN A 236 -5.27 1.16 -3.84
C ASN A 236 -3.76 1.22 -4.13
N HIS A 237 -3.00 0.26 -3.67
CA HIS A 237 -1.53 0.29 -3.64
C HIS A 237 -0.90 0.53 -5.02
N LEU A 238 -1.33 -0.24 -6.07
CA LEU A 238 -0.72 -0.09 -7.39
C LEU A 238 -1.08 1.25 -8.02
N LEU A 239 -2.33 1.72 -7.85
CA LEU A 239 -2.73 3.03 -8.36
C LEU A 239 -2.02 4.17 -7.62
N GLN A 240 -1.78 4.06 -6.30
CA GLN A 240 -1.01 5.05 -5.57
C GLN A 240 0.46 5.09 -6.05
N LEU A 241 1.08 3.92 -6.28
CA LEU A 241 2.43 3.87 -6.86
C LEU A 241 2.46 4.46 -8.27
N LEU A 242 1.47 4.12 -9.10
CA LEU A 242 1.34 4.70 -10.44
C LEU A 242 1.23 6.23 -10.36
N CYS A 243 0.43 6.77 -9.44
CA CYS A 243 0.31 8.22 -9.26
C CYS A 243 1.64 8.88 -8.92
N ILE A 244 2.40 8.32 -7.97
CA ILE A 244 3.71 8.88 -7.56
C ILE A 244 4.72 8.81 -8.71
N VAL A 245 4.68 7.74 -9.51
CA VAL A 245 5.53 7.60 -10.71
C VAL A 245 5.15 8.61 -11.78
N ALA A 246 3.85 8.83 -11.99
CA ALA A 246 3.35 9.53 -13.17
C ALA A 246 3.04 11.02 -12.94
N MET A 247 2.89 11.47 -11.70
CA MET A 247 2.48 12.85 -11.40
C MET A 247 3.49 13.89 -11.88
N GLU A 248 3.00 15.09 -12.20
CA GLU A 248 3.84 16.27 -12.41
C GLU A 248 4.53 16.68 -11.09
N PRO A 249 5.67 17.40 -11.15
CA PRO A 249 6.29 17.96 -9.96
C PRO A 249 5.29 18.82 -9.19
N PRO A 250 4.95 18.49 -7.92
CA PRO A 250 4.08 19.35 -7.14
C PRO A 250 4.79 20.68 -6.80
N THR A 251 4.01 21.73 -6.58
CA THR A 251 4.56 23.06 -6.25
C THR A 251 5.28 23.10 -4.90
N SER A 252 4.99 22.15 -4.03
CA SER A 252 5.61 21.96 -2.71
C SER A 252 5.33 20.54 -2.19
N ILE A 253 6.00 20.16 -1.09
CA ILE A 253 5.72 18.91 -0.37
C ILE A 253 4.46 19.00 0.53
N SER A 254 3.71 20.10 0.45
CA SER A 254 2.47 20.24 1.23
C SER A 254 1.45 19.16 0.83
N PRO A 255 0.60 18.72 1.75
CA PRO A 255 -0.38 17.65 1.49
C PRO A 255 -1.23 17.89 0.25
N ASP A 256 -1.80 19.07 0.11
CA ASP A 256 -2.71 19.36 -1.00
C ASP A 256 -2.00 19.41 -2.35
N ALA A 257 -0.79 19.99 -2.42
CA ALA A 257 -0.02 20.01 -3.66
C ALA A 257 0.33 18.59 -4.18
N VAL A 258 0.70 17.69 -3.27
CA VAL A 258 1.00 16.29 -3.63
C VAL A 258 -0.29 15.54 -4.01
N ARG A 259 -1.36 15.70 -3.24
CA ARG A 259 -2.66 15.06 -3.49
C ARG A 259 -3.29 15.52 -4.79
N ASP A 260 -3.24 16.83 -5.10
CA ASP A 260 -3.73 17.38 -6.36
C ASP A 260 -2.98 16.79 -7.56
N SER A 261 -1.65 16.66 -7.44
CA SER A 261 -0.82 16.07 -8.50
C SER A 261 -1.16 14.58 -8.72
N LYS A 262 -1.43 13.82 -7.66
CA LYS A 262 -1.89 12.42 -7.75
C LYS A 262 -3.29 12.32 -8.37
N LEU A 263 -4.23 13.16 -7.91
CA LEU A 263 -5.59 13.19 -8.43
C LEU A 263 -5.62 13.48 -9.93
N GLN A 264 -4.75 14.38 -10.39
CA GLN A 264 -4.63 14.69 -11.81
C GLN A 264 -4.24 13.47 -12.64
N VAL A 265 -3.36 12.61 -12.13
CA VAL A 265 -3.02 11.34 -12.79
C VAL A 265 -4.23 10.42 -12.86
N LEU A 266 -4.94 10.21 -11.76
CA LEU A 266 -6.13 9.33 -11.72
C LEU A 266 -7.20 9.77 -12.72
N ARG A 267 -7.45 11.08 -12.81
CA ARG A 267 -8.42 11.66 -13.75
C ARG A 267 -7.97 11.59 -15.21
N SER A 268 -6.66 11.45 -15.44
CA SER A 268 -6.07 11.32 -16.78
C SER A 268 -5.91 9.87 -17.24
N LEU A 269 -6.23 8.89 -16.39
CA LEU A 269 -6.23 7.49 -16.78
C LEU A 269 -7.27 7.25 -17.86
N LYS A 270 -6.86 6.62 -18.95
CA LYS A 270 -7.73 6.30 -20.08
C LYS A 270 -8.80 5.30 -19.62
N LYS A 271 -10.06 5.66 -19.86
CA LYS A 271 -11.20 4.82 -19.47
C LYS A 271 -11.28 3.58 -20.37
N PHE A 272 -11.63 2.45 -19.76
CA PHE A 272 -11.83 1.21 -20.49
C PHE A 272 -13.17 1.18 -21.22
N THR A 273 -13.14 0.63 -22.42
CA THR A 273 -14.33 0.20 -23.16
C THR A 273 -14.43 -1.33 -23.10
N PRO A 274 -15.57 -1.96 -23.39
CA PRO A 274 -15.67 -3.43 -23.39
C PRO A 274 -14.59 -4.10 -24.25
N THR A 275 -14.24 -3.54 -25.40
CA THR A 275 -13.18 -4.05 -26.27
C THR A 275 -11.79 -3.91 -25.64
N THR A 276 -11.49 -2.75 -25.05
CA THR A 276 -10.17 -2.51 -24.45
C THR A 276 -9.99 -3.26 -23.14
N LEU A 277 -11.07 -3.57 -22.40
CA LEU A 277 -11.03 -4.44 -21.23
C LEU A 277 -10.48 -5.83 -21.58
N ALA A 278 -11.07 -6.50 -22.58
CA ALA A 278 -10.65 -7.82 -23.01
C ALA A 278 -9.19 -7.85 -23.52
N GLN A 279 -8.70 -6.75 -24.08
CA GLN A 279 -7.35 -6.65 -24.61
C GLN A 279 -6.30 -6.29 -23.55
N ASN A 280 -6.66 -5.49 -22.57
CA ASN A 280 -5.71 -4.84 -21.66
C ASN A 280 -5.72 -5.40 -20.25
N ILE A 281 -6.61 -6.34 -19.91
CA ILE A 281 -6.71 -6.88 -18.55
C ILE A 281 -6.75 -8.40 -18.57
N VAL A 282 -6.01 -8.99 -17.64
CA VAL A 282 -5.95 -10.43 -17.39
C VAL A 282 -6.24 -10.68 -15.93
N ARG A 283 -7.26 -11.50 -15.61
CA ARG A 283 -7.51 -12.02 -14.27
C ARG A 283 -7.15 -13.48 -14.16
N GLY A 284 -6.56 -13.88 -13.01
CA GLY A 284 -6.12 -15.25 -12.79
C GLY A 284 -6.51 -15.77 -11.40
N GLN A 285 -6.55 -17.10 -11.25
CA GLN A 285 -6.72 -17.76 -9.96
C GLN A 285 -5.71 -18.90 -9.84
N TYR A 286 -4.97 -18.94 -8.70
CA TYR A 286 -3.92 -19.96 -8.53
C TYR A 286 -4.49 -21.36 -8.39
N ARG A 287 -3.76 -22.31 -8.98
CA ARG A 287 -3.94 -23.75 -8.85
C ARG A 287 -2.86 -24.33 -7.94
N ALA A 288 -3.03 -25.60 -7.57
CA ALA A 288 -2.00 -26.32 -6.85
C ALA A 288 -0.63 -26.22 -7.56
N GLY A 289 0.44 -26.19 -6.79
CA GLY A 289 1.80 -26.06 -7.29
C GLY A 289 2.82 -26.15 -6.17
N HIS A 290 4.00 -25.55 -6.37
CA HIS A 290 5.05 -25.52 -5.35
C HIS A 290 5.54 -24.10 -5.13
N VAL A 291 5.66 -23.71 -3.87
CA VAL A 291 6.27 -22.43 -3.45
C VAL A 291 7.39 -22.76 -2.48
N ASP A 292 8.61 -22.28 -2.75
CA ASP A 292 9.83 -22.60 -2.00
C ASP A 292 10.00 -24.13 -1.79
N GLY A 293 9.73 -24.94 -2.83
CA GLY A 293 9.84 -26.40 -2.82
C GLY A 293 8.73 -27.14 -2.06
N LYS A 294 7.76 -26.42 -1.47
CA LYS A 294 6.63 -27.02 -0.73
C LYS A 294 5.38 -27.05 -1.59
N ALA A 295 4.71 -28.20 -1.64
CA ALA A 295 3.40 -28.32 -2.29
C ALA A 295 2.36 -27.43 -1.57
N VAL A 296 1.56 -26.72 -2.37
CA VAL A 296 0.50 -25.83 -1.87
C VAL A 296 -0.81 -26.09 -2.61
N PRO A 297 -1.97 -25.93 -1.95
CA PRO A 297 -3.26 -26.18 -2.55
C PRO A 297 -3.63 -25.17 -3.63
N SER A 298 -4.65 -25.48 -4.43
CA SER A 298 -5.31 -24.48 -5.27
C SER A 298 -6.19 -23.58 -4.43
N TYR A 299 -6.62 -22.44 -4.97
CA TYR A 299 -7.49 -21.50 -4.27
C TYR A 299 -8.78 -22.15 -3.78
N ARG A 300 -9.39 -23.02 -4.60
CA ARG A 300 -10.63 -23.71 -4.28
C ARG A 300 -10.46 -24.89 -3.32
N ASP A 301 -9.23 -25.34 -3.11
CA ASP A 301 -8.88 -26.37 -2.15
C ASP A 301 -8.40 -25.78 -0.80
N GLU A 302 -8.32 -24.45 -0.69
CA GLU A 302 -8.05 -23.80 0.61
C GLU A 302 -9.23 -24.04 1.56
N PRO A 303 -9.01 -24.17 2.88
CA PRO A 303 -10.09 -24.35 3.85
C PRO A 303 -11.16 -23.28 3.72
N ASP A 304 -12.43 -23.68 3.74
CA ASP A 304 -13.62 -22.83 3.63
C ASP A 304 -13.80 -22.10 2.29
N ALA A 305 -13.05 -22.50 1.25
CA ALA A 305 -13.19 -21.90 -0.08
C ALA A 305 -14.52 -22.29 -0.73
N PRO A 306 -15.28 -21.33 -1.31
CA PRO A 306 -16.46 -21.68 -2.09
C PRO A 306 -16.07 -22.52 -3.32
N GLU A 307 -16.75 -23.63 -3.55
CA GLU A 307 -16.47 -24.59 -4.63
C GLU A 307 -16.41 -23.92 -6.01
N HIS A 308 -17.28 -22.94 -6.23
CA HIS A 308 -17.43 -22.24 -7.51
C HIS A 308 -16.93 -20.81 -7.46
N SER A 309 -15.98 -20.48 -6.55
CA SER A 309 -15.42 -19.12 -6.47
C SER A 309 -14.81 -18.68 -7.80
N ARG A 310 -15.21 -17.48 -8.24
CA ARG A 310 -14.66 -16.78 -9.40
C ARG A 310 -13.77 -15.62 -8.99
N THR A 311 -13.36 -15.56 -7.74
CA THR A 311 -12.52 -14.50 -7.21
C THR A 311 -11.12 -14.61 -7.78
N GLU A 312 -10.63 -13.55 -8.34
CA GLU A 312 -9.28 -13.48 -8.90
C GLU A 312 -8.24 -13.32 -7.79
N THR A 313 -7.16 -14.09 -7.91
CA THR A 313 -5.98 -14.01 -7.03
C THR A 313 -4.78 -13.40 -7.75
N PHE A 314 -4.98 -12.99 -8.99
CA PHE A 314 -3.99 -12.37 -9.86
C PHE A 314 -4.69 -11.41 -10.82
N VAL A 315 -4.07 -10.25 -11.00
CA VAL A 315 -4.44 -9.28 -12.03
C VAL A 315 -3.18 -8.77 -12.73
N ALA A 316 -3.21 -8.72 -14.05
CA ALA A 316 -2.26 -7.95 -14.84
C ALA A 316 -3.04 -7.04 -15.79
N MET A 317 -2.59 -5.80 -15.95
CA MET A 317 -3.22 -4.86 -16.86
C MET A 317 -2.24 -3.89 -17.51
N LYS A 318 -2.65 -3.39 -18.67
CA LYS A 318 -2.05 -2.24 -19.35
C LYS A 318 -2.93 -1.02 -19.12
N ALA A 319 -2.40 -0.02 -18.42
CA ALA A 319 -3.01 1.29 -18.25
C ALA A 319 -2.32 2.31 -19.15
N GLU A 320 -3.06 3.34 -19.58
CA GLU A 320 -2.56 4.47 -20.36
C GLU A 320 -3.00 5.78 -19.71
N ILE A 321 -2.15 6.80 -19.78
CA ILE A 321 -2.39 8.12 -19.18
C ILE A 321 -2.43 9.17 -20.29
N ASP A 322 -3.58 9.82 -20.46
CA ASP A 322 -3.81 10.81 -21.51
C ASP A 322 -3.33 12.20 -21.07
N THR A 323 -2.01 12.34 -20.95
CA THR A 323 -1.33 13.62 -20.68
C THR A 323 -0.21 13.83 -21.69
N TRP A 324 0.24 15.07 -21.84
CA TRP A 324 1.38 15.39 -22.72
C TRP A 324 2.65 14.64 -22.33
N ARG A 325 2.84 14.39 -21.04
CA ARG A 325 4.00 13.65 -20.51
C ARG A 325 3.97 12.17 -20.89
N TRP A 326 2.77 11.54 -20.86
CA TRP A 326 2.65 10.08 -20.87
C TRP A 326 1.91 9.48 -22.06
N ALA A 327 1.26 10.31 -22.90
CA ALA A 327 0.50 9.78 -24.03
C ALA A 327 1.33 8.83 -24.90
N GLY A 328 0.87 7.57 -25.03
CA GLY A 328 1.54 6.52 -25.77
C GLY A 328 2.60 5.73 -24.98
N VAL A 329 2.82 6.01 -23.70
CA VAL A 329 3.64 5.18 -22.82
C VAL A 329 2.73 4.22 -22.04
N PRO A 330 2.87 2.89 -22.19
CA PRO A 330 2.09 1.92 -21.45
C PRO A 330 2.62 1.80 -20.01
N PHE A 331 1.67 1.71 -19.07
CA PHE A 331 1.92 1.36 -17.68
C PHE A 331 1.38 -0.05 -17.45
N TYR A 332 2.25 -1.00 -17.16
CA TYR A 332 1.88 -2.38 -16.85
C TYR A 332 1.81 -2.58 -15.34
N LEU A 333 0.64 -2.93 -14.84
CA LEU A 333 0.40 -3.20 -13.43
C LEU A 333 0.18 -4.70 -13.23
N ARG A 334 0.85 -5.31 -12.25
CA ARG A 334 0.72 -6.73 -11.96
C ARG A 334 0.72 -6.98 -10.46
N THR A 335 -0.24 -7.78 -10.01
CA THR A 335 -0.27 -8.31 -8.65
C THR A 335 -0.82 -9.71 -8.61
N GLY A 336 -0.42 -10.49 -7.61
CA GLY A 336 -0.94 -11.84 -7.42
C GLY A 336 -0.43 -12.52 -6.16
N LYS A 337 -1.16 -13.58 -5.76
CA LYS A 337 -0.80 -14.46 -4.65
C LYS A 337 -0.22 -15.77 -5.18
N ARG A 338 0.51 -16.51 -4.32
CA ARG A 338 1.21 -17.75 -4.71
C ARG A 338 2.10 -17.55 -5.94
N MET A 339 2.71 -16.38 -6.10
CA MET A 339 3.63 -16.10 -7.19
C MET A 339 5.01 -16.71 -6.93
N ALA A 340 5.85 -16.69 -7.96
CA ALA A 340 7.20 -17.27 -7.92
C ALA A 340 8.07 -16.63 -6.84
N ASP A 341 7.91 -15.32 -6.63
CA ASP A 341 8.64 -14.59 -5.58
C ASP A 341 7.74 -13.61 -4.85
N GLY A 342 8.21 -13.13 -3.67
CA GLY A 342 7.59 -12.07 -2.89
C GLY A 342 8.34 -10.76 -3.09
N LEU A 343 7.89 -9.93 -4.02
CA LEU A 343 8.54 -8.66 -4.33
C LEU A 343 7.54 -7.53 -4.58
N ALA A 344 8.00 -6.31 -4.35
CA ALA A 344 7.34 -5.11 -4.85
C ALA A 344 8.39 -4.24 -5.54
N GLU A 345 8.19 -3.96 -6.83
CA GLU A 345 9.13 -3.17 -7.62
C GLU A 345 8.44 -2.30 -8.67
N ILE A 346 9.13 -1.22 -9.03
CA ILE A 346 8.79 -0.35 -10.14
C ILE A 346 9.96 -0.39 -11.12
N VAL A 347 9.68 -0.68 -12.39
CA VAL A 347 10.67 -0.70 -13.46
C VAL A 347 10.31 0.38 -14.46
N VAL A 348 11.23 1.31 -14.68
CA VAL A 348 11.12 2.33 -15.72
C VAL A 348 12.10 1.98 -16.82
N ARG A 349 11.62 1.62 -18.00
CA ARG A 349 12.48 1.33 -19.16
C ARG A 349 12.55 2.53 -20.09
N PHE A 350 13.76 2.85 -20.46
CA PHE A 350 14.03 3.90 -21.44
C PHE A 350 13.96 3.35 -22.86
N LYS A 351 13.75 4.22 -23.82
CA LYS A 351 13.76 3.86 -25.24
C LYS A 351 15.16 3.39 -25.65
N GLN A 352 15.17 2.55 -26.67
CA GLN A 352 16.40 2.09 -27.28
C GLN A 352 17.16 3.26 -27.93
N ILE A 353 18.48 3.15 -27.97
CA ILE A 353 19.30 4.12 -28.71
C ILE A 353 18.88 4.14 -30.19
N PRO A 354 18.77 5.31 -30.83
CA PRO A 354 18.26 5.40 -32.21
C PRO A 354 19.28 4.88 -33.24
N HIS A 355 20.55 4.89 -32.92
CA HIS A 355 21.63 4.45 -33.81
C HIS A 355 22.82 3.94 -33.00
N SER A 356 23.44 2.86 -33.47
CA SER A 356 24.68 2.33 -32.88
C SER A 356 25.90 2.81 -33.66
N ILE A 357 26.86 3.42 -32.99
CA ILE A 357 28.18 3.78 -33.52
C ILE A 357 29.19 2.62 -33.31
N PHE A 358 28.78 1.56 -32.65
CA PHE A 358 29.59 0.37 -32.38
C PHE A 358 29.36 -0.71 -33.44
N ASN A 359 30.29 -1.62 -33.59
CA ASN A 359 30.18 -2.75 -34.55
C ASN A 359 29.15 -3.81 -34.10
N GLN A 360 28.18 -3.42 -33.31
CA GLN A 360 27.07 -4.24 -32.82
C GLN A 360 25.77 -3.60 -33.27
N PRO A 361 24.79 -4.36 -33.78
CA PRO A 361 23.52 -3.81 -34.20
C PRO A 361 22.72 -3.26 -32.98
N THR A 362 21.90 -2.24 -33.17
CA THR A 362 21.14 -1.58 -32.11
C THR A 362 20.28 -2.54 -31.29
N ASN A 363 19.68 -3.54 -31.94
CA ASN A 363 18.82 -4.55 -31.29
C ASN A 363 19.57 -5.55 -30.41
N SER A 364 20.92 -5.57 -30.45
CA SER A 364 21.75 -6.39 -29.54
C SER A 364 21.95 -5.72 -28.16
N PHE A 365 21.60 -4.45 -28.03
CA PHE A 365 21.71 -3.72 -26.77
C PHE A 365 20.43 -3.85 -25.97
N GLN A 366 20.56 -4.08 -24.66
CA GLN A 366 19.44 -3.97 -23.76
C GLN A 366 19.12 -2.49 -23.51
N PRO A 367 17.84 -2.08 -23.54
CA PRO A 367 17.44 -0.74 -23.14
C PRO A 367 17.90 -0.41 -21.73
N ASN A 368 18.29 0.84 -21.48
CA ASN A 368 18.54 1.26 -20.12
C ASN A 368 17.27 1.14 -19.28
N SER A 369 17.42 0.79 -18.03
CA SER A 369 16.30 0.72 -17.11
C SER A 369 16.67 1.16 -15.70
N LEU A 370 15.72 1.78 -15.03
CA LEU A 370 15.78 2.08 -13.61
C LEU A 370 14.80 1.15 -12.88
N VAL A 371 15.31 0.37 -11.95
CA VAL A 371 14.53 -0.53 -11.10
C VAL A 371 14.53 0.03 -9.69
N ILE A 372 13.33 0.30 -9.18
CA ILE A 372 13.11 0.78 -7.82
C ILE A 372 12.49 -0.37 -7.05
N ARG A 373 13.28 -1.01 -6.19
CA ARG A 373 12.81 -2.11 -5.35
C ARG A 373 12.26 -1.57 -4.05
N LEU A 374 11.00 -1.92 -3.77
CA LEU A 374 10.27 -1.54 -2.57
C LEU A 374 10.28 -2.64 -1.50
N GLN A 375 10.47 -3.91 -1.91
CA GLN A 375 10.56 -5.11 -1.07
C GLN A 375 11.20 -6.26 -1.88
N PRO A 376 11.86 -7.23 -1.21
CA PRO A 376 12.24 -7.27 0.21
C PRO A 376 13.44 -6.35 0.51
N ASP A 377 14.35 -6.17 -0.43
CA ASP A 377 15.57 -5.37 -0.31
C ASP A 377 15.36 -4.04 -1.01
N GLU A 378 15.32 -2.99 -0.22
CA GLU A 378 15.00 -1.66 -0.69
C GLU A 378 16.20 -1.00 -1.34
N GLY A 379 16.04 -0.56 -2.59
CA GLY A 379 17.14 0.05 -3.31
C GLY A 379 16.79 0.50 -4.73
N LEU A 380 17.79 1.01 -5.40
CA LEU A 380 17.75 1.41 -6.81
C LEU A 380 18.78 0.64 -7.58
N ARG A 381 18.41 0.17 -8.78
CA ARG A 381 19.33 -0.42 -9.75
C ARG A 381 19.16 0.28 -11.08
N MET A 382 20.27 0.72 -11.66
CA MET A 382 20.28 1.30 -13.00
C MET A 382 21.09 0.42 -13.93
N ASN A 383 20.45 -0.10 -14.96
CA ASN A 383 21.08 -0.91 -15.98
C ASN A 383 21.56 -0.03 -17.14
N LEU A 384 22.85 -0.10 -17.42
CA LEU A 384 23.52 0.71 -18.43
C LEU A 384 24.40 -0.18 -19.32
N MET A 385 24.71 0.30 -20.53
CA MET A 385 25.70 -0.37 -21.40
C MET A 385 27.09 0.13 -21.05
N ALA A 386 28.01 -0.78 -20.79
CA ALA A 386 29.42 -0.48 -20.51
C ALA A 386 30.34 -1.31 -21.42
N LYS A 387 31.53 -0.77 -21.72
CA LYS A 387 32.55 -1.50 -22.46
C LYS A 387 33.10 -2.63 -21.59
N THR A 388 33.16 -3.85 -22.16
CA THR A 388 33.85 -4.97 -21.50
C THR A 388 35.36 -4.72 -21.45
N PRO A 389 36.04 -5.12 -20.37
CA PRO A 389 37.53 -5.09 -20.33
C PRO A 389 38.15 -5.85 -21.50
N GLY A 390 39.33 -5.42 -21.91
CA GLY A 390 40.08 -6.02 -23.03
C GLY A 390 40.12 -5.16 -24.28
N ASP A 391 40.63 -5.73 -25.38
CA ASP A 391 40.73 -5.07 -26.66
C ASP A 391 39.38 -4.99 -27.37
N GLY A 392 39.17 -3.92 -28.13
CA GLY A 392 37.93 -3.66 -28.87
C GLY A 392 36.83 -2.96 -28.03
N MET A 393 35.73 -2.61 -28.73
CA MET A 393 34.59 -1.81 -28.21
C MET A 393 33.32 -2.68 -28.05
N ARG A 394 33.46 -3.85 -27.43
CA ARG A 394 32.32 -4.73 -27.15
C ARG A 394 31.60 -4.21 -25.92
N LEU A 395 30.30 -3.96 -26.05
CA LEU A 395 29.44 -3.52 -24.98
C LEU A 395 28.70 -4.69 -24.30
N LYS A 396 28.56 -4.61 -22.99
CA LYS A 396 27.73 -5.50 -22.17
C LYS A 396 26.93 -4.66 -21.18
N GLN A 397 25.77 -5.14 -20.76
CA GLN A 397 25.01 -4.53 -19.69
C GLN A 397 25.79 -4.61 -18.38
N ALA A 398 25.81 -3.48 -17.66
CA ALA A 398 26.35 -3.32 -16.32
C ALA A 398 25.28 -2.70 -15.42
N GLU A 399 25.33 -3.02 -14.13
CA GLU A 399 24.37 -2.53 -13.13
C GLU A 399 25.07 -1.58 -12.16
N LEU A 400 24.44 -0.42 -11.92
CA LEU A 400 24.74 0.44 -10.80
C LEU A 400 23.68 0.20 -9.73
N GLU A 401 24.11 -0.15 -8.53
CA GLU A 401 23.24 -0.46 -7.42
C GLU A 401 23.42 0.53 -6.27
N LEU A 402 22.31 0.97 -5.69
CA LEU A 402 22.25 1.75 -4.46
C LEU A 402 21.35 0.99 -3.48
N ASP A 403 21.96 0.29 -2.54
CA ASP A 403 21.26 -0.31 -1.42
C ASP A 403 21.07 0.74 -0.32
N PHE A 404 19.81 1.03 0.02
CA PHE A 404 19.50 2.01 1.06
C PHE A 404 19.87 1.55 2.46
N ARG A 405 19.99 0.24 2.72
CA ARG A 405 20.40 -0.29 4.02
C ARG A 405 21.90 -0.08 4.25
N GLU A 406 22.68 -0.25 3.21
CA GLU A 406 24.13 -0.04 3.29
C GLU A 406 24.47 1.44 3.37
N GLN A 407 23.76 2.27 2.59
CA GLN A 407 24.00 3.69 2.51
C GLN A 407 23.57 4.46 3.75
N PHE A 408 22.39 4.12 4.30
CA PHE A 408 21.80 4.81 5.45
C PHE A 408 21.74 3.87 6.66
N LYS A 409 22.67 4.06 7.60
CA LYS A 409 22.78 3.24 8.83
C LYS A 409 21.72 3.58 9.89
N SER A 410 20.83 4.51 9.62
CA SER A 410 19.77 4.90 10.56
C SER A 410 18.72 3.80 10.72
N PRO A 411 18.16 3.60 11.93
CA PRO A 411 17.05 2.70 12.13
C PRO A 411 15.88 3.09 11.23
N ARG A 412 15.31 2.11 10.52
CA ARG A 412 14.16 2.33 9.64
C ARG A 412 12.87 2.25 10.41
N MET A 413 11.95 3.11 10.04
CA MET A 413 10.58 3.02 10.54
C MET A 413 9.78 2.03 9.68
N GLU A 414 9.02 1.16 10.33
CA GLU A 414 8.00 0.41 9.62
C GLU A 414 6.90 1.36 9.11
N ALA A 415 6.19 0.96 8.04
CA ALA A 415 5.17 1.81 7.42
C ALA A 415 4.11 2.30 8.43
N TYR A 416 3.64 1.43 9.33
CA TYR A 416 2.67 1.83 10.36
C TYR A 416 3.25 2.77 11.41
N GLU A 417 4.51 2.64 11.78
CA GLU A 417 5.19 3.60 12.67
C GLU A 417 5.21 4.98 12.05
N ARG A 418 5.58 5.05 10.77
CA ARG A 418 5.63 6.32 10.03
C ARG A 418 4.25 6.96 9.92
N LEU A 419 3.24 6.20 9.48
CA LEU A 419 1.89 6.71 9.32
C LEU A 419 1.28 7.18 10.65
N LEU A 420 1.48 6.44 11.74
CA LEU A 420 1.02 6.86 13.06
C LEU A 420 1.67 8.18 13.50
N LEU A 421 2.99 8.33 13.30
CA LEU A 421 3.67 9.59 13.59
C LEU A 421 3.13 10.74 12.75
N ASP A 422 2.86 10.52 11.47
CA ASP A 422 2.32 11.55 10.60
C ASP A 422 0.89 11.93 11.01
N VAL A 423 0.06 10.96 11.41
CA VAL A 423 -1.25 11.25 12.04
C VAL A 423 -1.07 12.10 13.29
N LEU A 424 -0.16 11.71 14.19
CA LEU A 424 0.09 12.44 15.46
C LEU A 424 0.67 13.86 15.23
N ARG A 425 1.36 14.09 14.11
CA ARG A 425 1.89 15.40 13.70
C ARG A 425 0.91 16.24 12.89
N GLY A 426 -0.21 15.68 12.45
CA GLY A 426 -1.13 16.34 11.55
C GLY A 426 -0.67 16.42 10.09
N GLN A 427 0.21 15.52 9.68
CA GLN A 427 0.77 15.47 8.32
C GLN A 427 -0.10 14.58 7.43
N LEU A 428 -0.68 15.14 6.39
CA LEU A 428 -1.60 14.44 5.49
C LEU A 428 -0.98 14.01 4.15
N THR A 429 0.29 14.30 3.91
CA THR A 429 0.96 14.07 2.63
C THR A 429 0.92 12.61 2.16
N LEU A 430 0.98 11.65 3.10
CA LEU A 430 0.99 10.22 2.84
C LEU A 430 -0.40 9.56 2.96
N PHE A 431 -1.46 10.35 3.05
CA PHE A 431 -2.83 9.84 3.20
C PHE A 431 -3.67 10.21 1.97
N MET A 432 -4.53 9.28 1.58
CA MET A 432 -5.42 9.51 0.44
C MET A 432 -6.50 10.53 0.78
N ARG A 433 -6.80 11.41 -0.17
CA ARG A 433 -7.93 12.33 -0.08
C ARG A 433 -9.21 11.64 -0.60
N GLY A 434 -10.38 12.08 -0.14
CA GLY A 434 -11.65 11.46 -0.54
C GLY A 434 -11.88 11.44 -2.05
N ASP A 435 -11.54 12.50 -2.75
CA ASP A 435 -11.67 12.60 -4.20
C ASP A 435 -10.67 11.72 -4.99
N GLU A 436 -9.47 11.48 -4.44
CA GLU A 436 -8.53 10.50 -5.01
C GLU A 436 -9.09 9.08 -4.93
N LEU A 437 -9.65 8.72 -3.76
CA LEU A 437 -10.29 7.43 -3.55
C LEU A 437 -11.44 7.20 -4.52
N GLU A 438 -12.31 8.21 -4.69
CA GLU A 438 -13.45 8.14 -5.61
C GLU A 438 -13.00 8.06 -7.07
N ALA A 439 -12.00 8.83 -7.48
CA ALA A 439 -11.44 8.77 -8.83
C ALA A 439 -10.81 7.41 -9.14
N ALA A 440 -10.13 6.80 -8.17
CA ALA A 440 -9.58 5.46 -8.31
C ALA A 440 -10.69 4.40 -8.49
N TRP A 441 -11.78 4.48 -7.72
CA TRP A 441 -12.94 3.60 -7.89
C TRP A 441 -13.66 3.84 -9.22
N GLU A 442 -13.86 5.09 -9.64
CA GLU A 442 -14.49 5.41 -10.93
C GLU A 442 -13.75 4.76 -12.12
N TRP A 443 -12.42 4.69 -12.03
CA TRP A 443 -11.62 4.07 -13.07
C TRP A 443 -11.66 2.54 -13.05
N VAL A 444 -11.74 1.93 -11.87
CA VAL A 444 -11.72 0.47 -11.68
C VAL A 444 -13.11 -0.16 -11.85
N GLU A 445 -14.18 0.54 -11.51
CA GLU A 445 -15.55 0.02 -11.49
C GLU A 445 -16.02 -0.62 -12.83
N PRO A 446 -15.71 -0.07 -14.02
CA PRO A 446 -16.05 -0.72 -15.28
C PRO A 446 -15.46 -2.14 -15.43
N ILE A 447 -14.30 -2.39 -14.82
CA ILE A 447 -13.66 -3.71 -14.83
C ILE A 447 -14.47 -4.69 -13.98
N LEU A 448 -14.87 -4.27 -12.79
CA LEU A 448 -15.66 -5.08 -11.86
C LEU A 448 -17.03 -5.42 -12.48
N ASN A 449 -17.72 -4.43 -13.01
CA ASN A 449 -19.03 -4.60 -13.66
C ASN A 449 -18.95 -5.58 -14.84
N ASN A 450 -17.87 -5.51 -15.63
CA ASN A 450 -17.64 -6.46 -16.71
C ASN A 450 -17.44 -7.88 -16.20
N TRP A 451 -16.64 -8.05 -15.13
CA TRP A 451 -16.39 -9.38 -14.56
C TRP A 451 -17.61 -9.98 -13.84
N GLU A 452 -18.45 -9.14 -13.25
CA GLU A 452 -19.70 -9.58 -12.63
C GLU A 452 -20.73 -10.05 -13.66
N SER A 453 -20.77 -9.42 -14.83
CA SER A 453 -21.63 -9.78 -15.95
C SER A 453 -21.10 -10.96 -16.79
N ASP A 454 -19.82 -11.32 -16.62
CA ASP A 454 -19.14 -12.39 -17.35
C ASP A 454 -19.08 -13.66 -16.51
N ASP A 455 -19.73 -14.74 -16.99
CA ASP A 455 -19.74 -16.04 -16.34
C ASP A 455 -18.42 -16.82 -16.44
N SER A 456 -17.41 -16.27 -17.12
CA SER A 456 -16.11 -16.91 -17.26
C SER A 456 -15.35 -16.98 -15.92
N TYR A 457 -14.60 -18.06 -15.74
CA TYR A 457 -13.68 -18.20 -14.62
C TYR A 457 -12.37 -17.46 -14.87
N PRO A 458 -11.67 -16.96 -13.81
CA PRO A 458 -10.32 -16.47 -13.93
C PRO A 458 -9.40 -17.53 -14.55
N LEU A 459 -8.43 -17.10 -15.34
CA LEU A 459 -7.46 -17.99 -15.99
C LEU A 459 -6.62 -18.73 -14.93
N PRO A 460 -6.42 -20.04 -15.05
CA PRO A 460 -5.62 -20.79 -14.10
C PRO A 460 -4.13 -20.47 -14.25
N TYR A 461 -3.41 -20.41 -13.13
CA TYR A 461 -1.93 -20.42 -13.11
C TYR A 461 -1.43 -21.32 -11.97
N ALA A 462 -0.32 -22.02 -12.19
CA ALA A 462 0.28 -22.84 -11.16
C ALA A 462 0.89 -21.96 -10.05
N SER A 463 0.66 -22.33 -8.78
CA SER A 463 1.36 -21.71 -7.66
C SER A 463 2.88 -21.82 -7.83
N GLY A 464 3.60 -20.74 -7.52
CA GLY A 464 5.06 -20.64 -7.74
C GLY A 464 5.45 -20.16 -9.14
N THR A 465 4.50 -19.64 -9.93
CA THR A 465 4.76 -19.03 -11.24
C THR A 465 4.46 -17.53 -11.23
N TRP A 466 4.79 -16.84 -12.32
CA TRP A 466 4.54 -15.40 -12.48
C TRP A 466 3.11 -15.06 -12.97
N GLY A 467 2.18 -15.98 -12.84
CA GLY A 467 0.78 -15.81 -13.24
C GLY A 467 0.42 -16.55 -14.52
N PRO A 468 -0.77 -16.34 -15.08
CA PRO A 468 -1.20 -17.01 -16.31
C PRO A 468 -0.41 -16.54 -17.52
N ALA A 469 -0.17 -17.43 -18.50
CA ALA A 469 0.53 -17.12 -19.76
C ALA A 469 -0.06 -15.92 -20.52
N ALA A 470 -1.36 -15.67 -20.37
CA ALA A 470 -2.02 -14.50 -20.93
C ALA A 470 -1.43 -13.18 -20.42
N ALA A 471 -0.86 -13.14 -19.21
CA ALA A 471 -0.19 -11.94 -18.68
C ALA A 471 1.12 -11.64 -19.41
N SER A 472 1.87 -12.67 -19.81
CA SER A 472 3.05 -12.50 -20.66
C SER A 472 2.66 -12.14 -22.10
N ALA A 473 1.56 -12.69 -22.61
CA ALA A 473 1.02 -12.30 -23.91
C ALA A 473 0.50 -10.85 -23.94
N LEU A 474 -0.02 -10.34 -22.82
CA LEU A 474 -0.48 -8.95 -22.69
C LEU A 474 0.65 -7.96 -23.02
N ILE A 475 1.78 -8.07 -22.34
CA ILE A 475 2.93 -7.19 -22.54
C ILE A 475 3.66 -7.51 -23.85
N GLY A 476 3.66 -8.79 -24.25
CA GLY A 476 4.28 -9.27 -25.48
C GLY A 476 3.68 -8.69 -26.77
N ARG A 477 2.41 -8.27 -26.75
CA ARG A 477 1.77 -7.58 -27.89
C ARG A 477 2.46 -6.27 -28.26
N ASP A 478 3.07 -5.62 -27.28
CA ASP A 478 3.82 -4.38 -27.47
C ASP A 478 5.33 -4.66 -27.71
N GLY A 479 5.72 -5.95 -27.92
CA GLY A 479 7.11 -6.35 -28.11
C GLY A 479 7.95 -6.30 -26.83
N LEU A 480 7.31 -6.27 -25.67
CA LEU A 480 7.93 -6.11 -24.36
C LEU A 480 7.83 -7.39 -23.53
N GLN A 481 8.55 -7.45 -22.41
CA GLN A 481 8.51 -8.56 -21.47
C GLN A 481 8.44 -8.02 -20.04
N TRP A 482 7.77 -8.76 -19.16
CA TRP A 482 7.84 -8.49 -17.73
C TRP A 482 9.29 -8.64 -17.28
N ARG A 483 9.71 -7.73 -16.38
CA ARG A 483 10.95 -7.98 -15.67
C ARG A 483 10.71 -9.10 -14.65
N GLU A 484 11.40 -10.18 -14.84
CA GLU A 484 11.46 -11.30 -13.91
C GLU A 484 12.89 -11.36 -13.38
N GLU A 485 13.09 -11.57 -12.09
CA GLU A 485 14.44 -11.81 -11.60
C GLU A 485 14.91 -13.15 -12.15
N VAL A 486 15.85 -13.06 -13.05
CA VAL A 486 16.72 -14.19 -13.32
C VAL A 486 17.56 -14.34 -12.07
N LEU A 487 17.36 -15.40 -11.29
CA LEU A 487 18.30 -15.78 -10.24
C LEU A 487 19.68 -15.84 -10.90
N PRO A 488 20.74 -15.29 -10.27
CA PRO A 488 22.08 -15.48 -10.79
C PRO A 488 22.29 -16.98 -11.00
N GLU A 489 22.65 -17.37 -12.19
CA GLU A 489 23.19 -18.71 -12.41
C GLU A 489 24.45 -18.81 -11.54
N ASP A 490 24.46 -19.75 -10.59
CA ASP A 490 25.59 -20.08 -9.72
C ASP A 490 26.87 -20.38 -10.51
#